data_c6dccdc17f779d7237d74676bddebee4
#
_entry.id   c6dccdc17f779d7237d74676bddebee4
#
_cell.length_a   1.000
_cell.length_b   1.000
_cell.length_c   1.000
_cell.angle_alpha   90.00
_cell.angle_beta   90.00
_cell.angle_gamma   90.00
#
_symmetry.space_group_name_H-M   'P 1'
#
loop_
_entity.id
_entity.type
_entity.pdbx_description
1 polymer ?
#
loop_
_entity_poly.entity_id
_entity_poly.type
_entity_poly.pdbx_seq_one_letter_code
_entity_poly.pdbx_strand_id
1 'polypeptide(L)'
;MAEVETEASAPAGFESVAFAGIGLTCEMLEPVQLASPEDWELVVSELEPWGEVPELGAIESLLSGATNRGPVATLFSDSKWLAEFLPWGSDGLLKRRCTSAQSVTAAPCGGYTWNGDDVILVRFAKDGGPDAGSELADSLESGDASQAKEVLHRCGAVLGNYHTEVEDVRTTPPDPRRWNARLASLEESLRADLIWRAPFTRDVPCMLSLGDVRLSDTVGQTVRIGRPRMADCLNEPNCEFPAIRDLASLVHDLSRIHHNHGSELDIVELRSSLIDGWRSTAPEDWCSTDAFYAHRGGLAIWEYEQCMLDVIEAVSNQSGAPEPAVTILRHVRGFQKRMFNNRTLGALSIMAAFFGISSVINQFPPSIDELAMPILFFIASVGFFLSYRSLSPPPERPITHSV
;
A
#
# COMPACT_ATOMS: atom_id res chain seq x y z
N MET A 1 16.30 1.94 -26.68
CA MET A 1 17.48 1.54 -25.89
C MET A 1 18.47 2.69 -26.01
N ALA A 2 18.47 3.56 -25.02
CA ALA A 2 19.54 4.51 -24.81
C ALA A 2 20.28 3.98 -23.57
N GLU A 3 21.49 3.46 -23.79
CA GLU A 3 22.46 3.27 -22.73
C GLU A 3 22.77 4.66 -22.17
N VAL A 4 22.21 4.97 -21.03
CA VAL A 4 22.72 6.08 -20.23
C VAL A 4 23.78 5.46 -19.33
N GLU A 5 24.99 5.36 -19.84
CA GLU A 5 26.19 5.31 -19.01
C GLU A 5 26.33 6.68 -18.33
N THR A 6 25.65 6.86 -17.23
CA THR A 6 26.07 7.82 -16.22
C THR A 6 26.78 7.03 -15.16
N GLU A 7 28.11 7.06 -15.17
CA GLU A 7 28.91 6.84 -13.97
C GLU A 7 28.52 7.95 -12.99
N ALA A 8 27.43 7.77 -12.28
CA ALA A 8 27.10 8.60 -11.12
C ALA A 8 28.07 8.18 -10.03
N SER A 9 29.12 8.97 -9.80
CA SER A 9 30.00 8.77 -8.67
C SER A 9 29.19 8.87 -7.38
N ALA A 10 29.31 7.86 -6.51
CA ALA A 10 28.69 7.92 -5.19
C ALA A 10 29.28 9.10 -4.39
N PRO A 11 28.50 9.77 -3.51
CA PRO A 11 29.03 10.79 -2.64
C PRO A 11 30.04 10.21 -1.63
N ALA A 12 30.84 11.07 -1.03
CA ALA A 12 31.80 10.65 -0.01
C ALA A 12 31.11 9.85 1.11
N GLY A 13 31.74 8.77 1.55
CA GLY A 13 31.19 7.88 2.59
C GLY A 13 30.10 6.91 2.12
N PHE A 14 29.78 6.91 0.82
CA PHE A 14 28.90 5.92 0.20
C PHE A 14 29.62 5.11 -0.85
N GLU A 15 29.17 3.90 -1.06
CA GLU A 15 29.50 3.14 -2.24
C GLU A 15 28.27 2.87 -3.10
N SER A 16 28.47 2.87 -4.42
CA SER A 16 27.43 2.48 -5.37
C SER A 16 27.50 0.97 -5.55
N VAL A 17 26.45 0.29 -5.14
CA VAL A 17 26.31 -1.17 -5.29
C VAL A 17 25.36 -1.47 -6.44
N ALA A 18 25.88 -2.12 -7.48
CA ALA A 18 25.03 -2.58 -8.57
C ALA A 18 24.07 -3.67 -8.08
N PHE A 19 22.79 -3.40 -8.23
CA PHE A 19 21.74 -4.31 -7.81
C PHE A 19 21.03 -4.87 -9.04
N ALA A 20 21.08 -6.18 -9.19
CA ALA A 20 20.38 -6.87 -10.27
C ALA A 20 18.96 -7.22 -9.83
N GLY A 21 18.03 -6.32 -10.05
CA GLY A 21 16.61 -6.60 -9.94
C GLY A 21 16.11 -7.48 -11.09
N ILE A 22 14.85 -7.86 -11.07
CA ILE A 22 14.22 -8.63 -12.14
C ILE A 22 14.18 -7.79 -13.42
N GLY A 23 15.13 -8.03 -14.31
CA GLY A 23 15.20 -7.35 -15.61
C GLY A 23 15.67 -5.90 -15.57
N LEU A 24 16.09 -5.40 -14.42
CA LEU A 24 16.59 -4.04 -14.22
C LEU A 24 17.90 -4.09 -13.43
N THR A 25 18.86 -3.28 -13.83
CA THR A 25 20.06 -3.00 -13.05
C THR A 25 19.89 -1.60 -12.49
N CYS A 26 19.94 -1.44 -11.20
CA CYS A 26 19.95 -0.15 -10.53
C CYS A 26 21.15 -0.05 -9.59
N GLU A 27 21.53 1.16 -9.28
CA GLU A 27 22.57 1.42 -8.30
C GLU A 27 21.91 1.80 -6.96
N MET A 28 22.43 1.20 -5.92
CA MET A 28 22.03 1.43 -4.55
C MET A 28 23.15 2.16 -3.82
N LEU A 29 22.83 3.21 -3.10
CA LEU A 29 23.79 3.92 -2.26
C LEU A 29 23.82 3.31 -0.86
N GLU A 30 24.93 2.69 -0.50
CA GLU A 30 25.15 2.17 0.85
C GLU A 30 26.22 2.98 1.59
N PRO A 31 25.99 3.32 2.87
CA PRO A 31 27.06 3.92 3.66
C PRO A 31 28.18 2.91 3.89
N VAL A 32 29.41 3.29 3.61
CA VAL A 32 30.59 2.40 3.66
C VAL A 32 30.85 1.87 5.05
N GLN A 33 30.88 2.75 6.03
CA GLN A 33 31.07 2.41 7.44
C GLN A 33 30.48 3.50 8.33
N LEU A 34 29.82 3.09 9.40
CA LEU A 34 29.24 3.99 10.39
C LEU A 34 29.55 3.45 11.78
N ALA A 35 30.76 3.70 12.26
CA ALA A 35 31.22 3.22 13.55
C ALA A 35 31.61 4.37 14.50
N SER A 36 31.84 5.56 13.97
CA SER A 36 32.31 6.73 14.73
C SER A 36 31.63 8.02 14.25
N PRO A 37 31.69 9.10 15.06
CA PRO A 37 31.26 10.42 14.64
C PRO A 37 31.95 10.94 13.37
N GLU A 38 33.21 10.62 13.19
CA GLU A 38 34.01 11.01 12.01
C GLU A 38 33.46 10.34 10.73
N ASP A 39 32.99 9.09 10.83
CA ASP A 39 32.35 8.40 9.71
C ASP A 39 31.05 9.11 9.30
N TRP A 40 30.29 9.60 10.29
CA TRP A 40 29.09 10.40 10.02
C TRP A 40 29.42 11.70 9.33
N GLU A 41 30.43 12.43 9.79
CA GLU A 41 30.86 13.67 9.14
C GLU A 41 31.29 13.44 7.70
N LEU A 42 31.98 12.33 7.42
CA LEU A 42 32.36 11.94 6.07
C LEU A 42 31.12 11.68 5.20
N VAL A 43 30.17 10.90 5.72
CA VAL A 43 28.94 10.53 4.99
C VAL A 43 28.10 11.75 4.59
N VAL A 44 28.02 12.77 5.44
CA VAL A 44 27.21 13.96 5.14
C VAL A 44 27.98 15.10 4.47
N SER A 45 29.31 14.95 4.28
CA SER A 45 30.19 16.03 3.82
C SER A 45 29.86 16.58 2.43
N GLU A 46 29.38 15.75 1.52
CA GLU A 46 29.02 16.11 0.15
C GLU A 46 27.50 16.21 -0.06
N LEU A 47 26.71 16.03 1.01
CA LEU A 47 25.27 16.08 0.95
C LEU A 47 24.72 17.46 1.30
N GLU A 48 23.61 17.82 0.70
CA GLU A 48 22.91 19.09 0.98
C GLU A 48 21.89 18.88 2.11
N PRO A 49 22.09 19.55 3.29
CA PRO A 49 21.15 19.44 4.40
C PRO A 49 19.87 20.23 4.15
N TRP A 50 18.75 19.73 4.69
CA TRP A 50 17.49 20.44 4.76
C TRP A 50 16.80 20.22 6.11
N GLY A 51 15.98 21.19 6.54
CA GLY A 51 15.29 21.11 7.82
C GLY A 51 16.23 21.18 9.00
N GLU A 52 15.88 20.49 10.08
CA GLU A 52 16.67 20.42 11.31
C GLU A 52 17.48 19.13 11.31
N VAL A 53 18.80 19.25 11.33
CA VAL A 53 19.77 18.14 11.33
C VAL A 53 20.78 18.33 12.45
N PRO A 54 21.43 17.24 12.92
CA PRO A 54 22.49 17.34 13.94
C PRO A 54 23.63 18.23 13.47
N GLU A 55 24.11 19.10 14.35
CA GLU A 55 25.29 19.94 14.06
C GLU A 55 26.53 19.04 13.91
N LEU A 56 27.33 19.33 12.87
CA LEU A 56 28.61 18.65 12.68
C LEU A 56 29.55 18.96 13.88
N GLY A 57 30.21 17.95 14.40
CA GLY A 57 31.06 18.07 15.59
C GLY A 57 30.32 18.03 16.93
N ALA A 58 28.98 18.07 16.95
CA ALA A 58 28.19 17.91 18.17
C ALA A 58 27.86 16.43 18.50
N ILE A 59 28.12 15.51 17.58
CA ILE A 59 27.83 14.09 17.77
C ILE A 59 28.95 13.46 18.65
N GLU A 60 28.54 12.97 19.81
CA GLU A 60 29.44 12.36 20.78
C GLU A 60 29.66 10.86 20.51
N SER A 61 28.61 10.18 20.04
CA SER A 61 28.66 8.75 19.72
C SER A 61 27.56 8.38 18.70
N LEU A 62 27.75 7.23 18.07
CA LEU A 62 26.89 6.70 17.03
C LEU A 62 26.70 5.20 17.22
N LEU A 63 25.47 4.72 16.96
CA LEU A 63 25.13 3.31 16.86
C LEU A 63 24.51 3.05 15.49
N SER A 64 25.18 2.26 14.67
CA SER A 64 24.62 1.77 13.42
C SER A 64 23.76 0.52 13.62
N GLY A 65 22.76 0.36 12.78
CA GLY A 65 21.86 -0.78 12.79
C GLY A 65 21.13 -0.91 11.47
N ALA A 66 20.22 -1.86 11.40
CA ALA A 66 19.35 -2.03 10.24
C ALA A 66 17.91 -2.27 10.69
N THR A 67 16.98 -1.79 9.89
CA THR A 67 15.55 -2.08 9.99
C THR A 67 15.10 -2.87 8.75
N ASN A 68 13.87 -3.33 8.75
CA ASN A 68 13.26 -3.97 7.56
C ASN A 68 13.30 -3.09 6.29
N ARG A 69 13.60 -1.80 6.43
CA ARG A 69 13.60 -0.82 5.34
C ARG A 69 14.99 -0.27 5.00
N GLY A 70 16.02 -0.86 5.56
CA GLY A 70 17.39 -0.50 5.27
C GLY A 70 18.20 -0.05 6.49
N PRO A 71 19.41 0.44 6.27
CA PRO A 71 20.33 0.84 7.33
C PRO A 71 19.84 2.09 8.07
N VAL A 72 20.15 2.15 9.35
CA VAL A 72 19.85 3.28 10.23
C VAL A 72 21.06 3.58 11.11
N ALA A 73 21.19 4.84 11.54
CA ALA A 73 22.14 5.24 12.56
C ALA A 73 21.43 6.02 13.66
N THR A 74 21.70 5.66 14.90
CA THR A 74 21.30 6.46 16.06
C THR A 74 22.48 7.35 16.46
N LEU A 75 22.26 8.65 16.45
CA LEU A 75 23.26 9.65 16.74
C LEU A 75 22.97 10.26 18.11
N PHE A 76 23.98 10.36 18.94
CA PHE A 76 23.88 10.92 20.28
C PHE A 76 24.67 12.24 20.34
N SER A 77 23.97 13.29 20.70
CA SER A 77 24.48 14.62 21.03
C SER A 77 23.72 15.11 22.26
N ASP A 78 23.52 16.41 22.42
CA ASP A 78 22.58 16.94 23.42
C ASP A 78 21.14 16.36 23.24
N SER A 79 20.85 15.89 22.05
CA SER A 79 19.63 15.20 21.67
C SER A 79 19.97 13.84 21.04
N LYS A 80 18.99 12.93 21.06
CA LYS A 80 19.10 11.65 20.39
C LYS A 80 18.40 11.73 19.04
N TRP A 81 19.15 11.42 17.98
CA TRP A 81 18.66 11.46 16.61
C TRP A 81 18.62 10.07 15.98
N LEU A 82 17.72 9.87 15.06
CA LEU A 82 17.66 8.69 14.21
C LEU A 82 17.83 9.12 12.76
N ALA A 83 18.89 8.66 12.13
CA ALA A 83 19.14 8.81 10.72
C ALA A 83 18.70 7.53 9.99
N GLU A 84 17.82 7.65 9.02
CA GLU A 84 17.33 6.56 8.17
C GLU A 84 17.93 6.73 6.78
N PHE A 85 18.72 5.78 6.33
CA PHE A 85 19.29 5.78 4.98
C PHE A 85 18.28 5.32 3.96
N LEU A 86 18.25 6.00 2.83
CA LEU A 86 17.37 5.70 1.70
C LEU A 86 18.21 5.18 0.53
N PRO A 87 18.53 3.87 0.49
CA PRO A 87 19.43 3.32 -0.54
C PRO A 87 18.93 3.55 -1.96
N TRP A 88 17.61 3.66 -2.12
CA TRP A 88 16.90 3.81 -3.38
C TRP A 88 16.49 5.27 -3.69
N GLY A 89 16.88 6.21 -2.85
CA GLY A 89 16.37 7.58 -2.93
C GLY A 89 14.93 7.72 -2.46
N SER A 90 14.28 8.81 -2.86
CA SER A 90 12.88 9.09 -2.57
C SER A 90 12.07 9.26 -3.86
N ASP A 91 10.75 9.23 -3.77
CA ASP A 91 9.84 9.51 -4.89
C ASP A 91 9.62 11.02 -5.13
N GLY A 92 10.41 11.88 -4.51
CA GLY A 92 10.28 13.34 -4.57
C GLY A 92 9.04 13.93 -3.88
N LEU A 93 8.16 13.11 -3.34
CA LEU A 93 6.92 13.53 -2.70
C LEU A 93 7.01 13.55 -1.16
N LEU A 94 8.11 13.08 -0.59
CA LEU A 94 8.28 12.93 0.85
C LEU A 94 8.07 14.23 1.61
N LYS A 95 8.75 15.31 1.20
CA LYS A 95 8.60 16.63 1.82
C LYS A 95 7.18 17.16 1.74
N ARG A 96 6.50 16.92 0.63
CA ARG A 96 5.11 17.31 0.45
C ARG A 96 4.18 16.53 1.39
N ARG A 97 4.37 15.23 1.55
CA ARG A 97 3.62 14.42 2.53
C ARG A 97 3.80 14.96 3.94
N CYS A 98 5.04 15.26 4.33
CA CYS A 98 5.36 15.81 5.65
C CYS A 98 4.65 17.14 5.93
N THR A 99 4.58 18.02 4.94
CA THR A 99 3.99 19.34 5.13
C THR A 99 2.47 19.36 5.03
N SER A 100 1.87 18.40 4.34
CA SER A 100 0.42 18.36 4.10
C SER A 100 -0.39 17.74 5.22
N ALA A 101 0.22 16.91 6.08
CA ALA A 101 -0.47 16.19 7.15
C ALA A 101 0.34 16.18 8.46
N GLN A 102 0.75 17.37 8.91
CA GLN A 102 1.64 17.52 10.05
C GLN A 102 1.08 17.01 11.38
N SER A 103 -0.25 17.04 11.57
CA SER A 103 -0.85 16.68 12.85
C SER A 103 -0.86 15.17 13.08
N VAL A 104 -0.89 14.37 12.01
CA VAL A 104 -1.03 12.90 12.05
C VAL A 104 0.22 12.17 11.56
N THR A 105 1.24 12.89 11.09
CA THR A 105 2.47 12.27 10.62
C THR A 105 3.61 12.49 11.61
N ALA A 106 4.38 11.43 11.86
CA ALA A 106 5.70 11.53 12.46
C ALA A 106 6.70 11.88 11.34
N ALA A 107 6.69 13.16 10.94
CA ALA A 107 7.55 13.65 9.90
C ALA A 107 9.04 13.61 10.30
N PRO A 108 9.98 13.40 9.36
CA PRO A 108 11.37 13.72 9.61
C PRO A 108 11.51 15.22 9.90
N CYS A 109 12.38 15.56 10.83
CA CYS A 109 12.67 16.95 11.14
C CYS A 109 13.61 17.59 10.10
N GLY A 110 14.41 16.77 9.43
CA GLY A 110 15.30 17.16 8.36
C GLY A 110 15.86 15.98 7.61
N GLY A 111 16.85 16.20 6.82
CA GLY A 111 17.53 15.17 6.05
C GLY A 111 18.65 15.71 5.19
N TYR A 112 19.17 14.86 4.35
CA TYR A 112 20.24 15.19 3.42
C TYR A 112 19.88 14.69 2.02
N THR A 113 20.13 15.55 1.03
CA THR A 113 19.90 15.23 -0.38
C THR A 113 21.21 15.14 -1.15
N TRP A 114 21.21 14.31 -2.19
CA TRP A 114 22.27 14.22 -3.16
C TRP A 114 21.66 14.24 -4.58
N ASN A 115 22.15 15.15 -5.42
CA ASN A 115 21.58 15.39 -6.75
C ASN A 115 20.06 15.65 -6.77
N GLY A 116 19.51 16.19 -5.66
CA GLY A 116 18.09 16.51 -5.52
C GLY A 116 17.22 15.38 -4.96
N ASP A 117 17.76 14.18 -4.75
CA ASP A 117 17.07 13.07 -4.11
C ASP A 117 17.43 12.95 -2.63
N ASP A 118 16.44 12.65 -1.78
CA ASP A 118 16.71 12.38 -0.37
C ASP A 118 17.46 11.06 -0.23
N VAL A 119 18.62 11.11 0.45
CA VAL A 119 19.44 9.91 0.73
C VAL A 119 19.48 9.58 2.22
N ILE A 120 19.25 10.56 3.09
CA ILE A 120 19.13 10.37 4.54
C ILE A 120 17.95 11.19 5.06
N LEU A 121 17.12 10.55 5.91
CA LEU A 121 16.11 11.23 6.72
C LEU A 121 16.53 11.28 8.15
N VAL A 122 16.33 12.41 8.81
CA VAL A 122 16.68 12.61 10.20
C VAL A 122 15.43 12.88 11.03
N ARG A 123 15.32 12.18 12.16
CA ARG A 123 14.23 12.32 13.12
C ARG A 123 14.79 12.47 14.54
N PHE A 124 14.09 13.16 15.40
CA PHE A 124 14.34 13.02 16.83
C PHE A 124 13.96 11.59 17.26
N ALA A 125 14.91 10.87 17.81
CA ALA A 125 14.63 9.59 18.45
C ALA A 125 13.89 9.87 19.76
N LYS A 126 12.60 10.02 19.72
CA LYS A 126 11.77 9.98 20.93
C LYS A 126 11.74 8.52 21.39
N ASP A 127 11.81 8.32 22.71
CA ASP A 127 11.45 7.05 23.31
C ASP A 127 9.93 6.87 23.08
N GLY A 128 9.57 6.52 21.87
CA GLY A 128 8.21 6.15 21.50
C GLY A 128 7.91 4.77 22.08
N GLY A 129 6.69 4.56 22.53
CA GLY A 129 6.21 3.22 22.84
C GLY A 129 6.39 2.27 21.65
N PRO A 130 6.06 0.98 21.80
CA PRO A 130 6.14 0.01 20.72
C PRO A 130 5.34 0.50 19.50
N ASP A 131 5.82 0.17 18.32
CA ASP A 131 5.05 0.38 17.10
C ASP A 131 3.90 -0.64 17.02
N ALA A 132 2.88 -0.31 16.23
CA ALA A 132 1.69 -1.14 16.16
C ALA A 132 1.95 -2.52 15.52
N GLY A 133 2.98 -2.67 14.70
CA GLY A 133 3.38 -3.99 14.18
C GLY A 133 3.88 -4.90 15.31
N SER A 134 4.69 -4.37 16.23
CA SER A 134 5.17 -5.09 17.41
C SER A 134 4.02 -5.40 18.38
N GLU A 135 3.15 -4.42 18.67
CA GLU A 135 1.97 -4.64 19.53
C GLU A 135 1.04 -5.72 18.97
N LEU A 136 0.86 -5.73 17.65
CA LEU A 136 0.08 -6.77 16.98
C LEU A 136 0.75 -8.14 17.10
N ALA A 137 2.05 -8.22 16.86
CA ALA A 137 2.81 -9.47 16.98
C ALA A 137 2.65 -10.08 18.38
N ASP A 138 2.83 -9.28 19.43
CA ASP A 138 2.65 -9.70 20.83
C ASP A 138 1.21 -10.20 21.10
N SER A 139 0.21 -9.51 20.51
CA SER A 139 -1.20 -9.89 20.66
C SER A 139 -1.53 -11.20 19.93
N LEU A 140 -0.91 -11.43 18.76
CA LEU A 140 -1.08 -12.67 18.00
C LEU A 140 -0.41 -13.84 18.72
N GLU A 141 0.77 -13.65 19.29
CA GLU A 141 1.49 -14.68 20.06
C GLU A 141 0.77 -15.05 21.35
N SER A 142 0.17 -14.07 22.03
CA SER A 142 -0.63 -14.32 23.23
C SER A 142 -2.04 -14.83 22.94
N GLY A 143 -2.51 -14.79 21.68
CA GLY A 143 -3.87 -15.12 21.29
C GLY A 143 -4.92 -14.11 21.75
N ASP A 144 -4.51 -12.88 22.10
CA ASP A 144 -5.44 -11.82 22.53
C ASP A 144 -6.13 -11.12 21.33
N ALA A 145 -7.26 -11.70 20.92
CA ALA A 145 -8.06 -11.16 19.82
C ALA A 145 -8.59 -9.75 20.10
N SER A 146 -8.84 -9.38 21.35
CA SER A 146 -9.37 -8.06 21.70
C SER A 146 -8.30 -6.99 21.49
N GLN A 147 -7.10 -7.23 22.01
CA GLN A 147 -5.96 -6.33 21.85
C GLN A 147 -5.54 -6.23 20.38
N ALA A 148 -5.48 -7.33 19.65
CA ALA A 148 -5.17 -7.33 18.23
C ALA A 148 -6.15 -6.47 17.40
N LYS A 149 -7.46 -6.59 17.67
CA LYS A 149 -8.50 -5.77 17.03
C LYS A 149 -8.38 -4.29 17.38
N GLU A 150 -8.07 -3.96 18.63
CA GLU A 150 -7.88 -2.57 19.07
C GLU A 150 -6.69 -1.92 18.37
N VAL A 151 -5.55 -2.60 18.31
CA VAL A 151 -4.35 -2.14 17.59
C VAL A 151 -4.66 -1.89 16.13
N LEU A 152 -5.33 -2.83 15.46
CA LEU A 152 -5.68 -2.73 14.05
C LEU A 152 -6.68 -1.62 13.77
N HIS A 153 -7.70 -1.47 14.61
CA HIS A 153 -8.66 -0.37 14.50
C HIS A 153 -7.97 0.99 14.63
N ARG A 154 -7.05 1.12 15.59
CA ARG A 154 -6.23 2.33 15.76
C ARG A 154 -5.39 2.62 14.50
N CYS A 155 -4.72 1.61 13.93
CA CYS A 155 -3.94 1.78 12.70
C CYS A 155 -4.81 2.26 11.53
N GLY A 156 -5.97 1.66 11.37
CA GLY A 156 -6.95 2.10 10.37
C GLY A 156 -7.36 3.56 10.59
N ALA A 157 -7.70 3.93 11.82
CA ALA A 157 -8.11 5.29 12.15
C ALA A 157 -7.00 6.33 11.92
N VAL A 158 -5.76 6.00 12.24
CA VAL A 158 -4.59 6.87 11.97
C VAL A 158 -4.42 7.09 10.46
N LEU A 159 -4.53 6.03 9.66
CA LEU A 159 -4.48 6.15 8.20
C LEU A 159 -5.65 6.98 7.67
N GLY A 160 -6.86 6.78 8.18
CA GLY A 160 -8.04 7.57 7.79
C GLY A 160 -7.88 9.06 8.11
N ASN A 161 -7.32 9.39 9.26
CA ASN A 161 -6.99 10.78 9.62
C ASN A 161 -5.98 11.40 8.66
N TYR A 162 -4.94 10.66 8.26
CA TYR A 162 -4.01 11.12 7.24
C TYR A 162 -4.74 11.43 5.93
N HIS A 163 -5.61 10.54 5.48
CA HIS A 163 -6.39 10.72 4.26
C HIS A 163 -7.32 11.96 4.33
N THR A 164 -7.89 12.24 5.48
CA THR A 164 -8.72 13.44 5.71
C THR A 164 -7.89 14.72 5.63
N GLU A 165 -6.68 14.74 6.16
CA GLU A 165 -5.80 15.92 6.05
C GLU A 165 -5.28 16.16 4.62
N VAL A 166 -5.14 15.12 3.80
CA VAL A 166 -4.69 15.25 2.41
C VAL A 166 -5.83 15.22 1.39
N GLU A 167 -7.08 15.27 1.81
CA GLU A 167 -8.26 15.18 0.93
C GLU A 167 -8.23 16.22 -0.20
N ASP A 168 -7.86 17.45 0.12
CA ASP A 168 -7.76 18.56 -0.84
C ASP A 168 -6.40 18.63 -1.56
N VAL A 169 -5.44 17.79 -1.17
CA VAL A 169 -4.11 17.78 -1.76
C VAL A 169 -4.09 16.88 -3.00
N ARG A 170 -4.62 17.38 -4.10
CA ARG A 170 -4.63 16.67 -5.38
C ARG A 170 -3.49 17.17 -6.27
N THR A 171 -2.77 16.23 -6.87
CA THR A 171 -1.69 16.55 -7.81
C THR A 171 -2.04 16.14 -9.24
N THR A 172 -2.69 15.00 -9.42
CA THR A 172 -3.11 14.52 -10.75
C THR A 172 -4.54 13.93 -10.72
N PRO A 173 -5.28 13.98 -11.84
CA PRO A 173 -6.54 13.28 -11.96
C PRO A 173 -6.36 11.76 -11.89
N PRO A 174 -7.38 11.00 -11.44
CA PRO A 174 -7.38 9.54 -11.50
C PRO A 174 -7.13 9.07 -12.93
N ASP A 175 -6.14 8.20 -13.12
CA ASP A 175 -5.85 7.61 -14.42
C ASP A 175 -5.73 6.07 -14.35
N PRO A 176 -6.85 5.35 -14.50
CA PRO A 176 -6.85 3.90 -14.53
C PRO A 176 -5.95 3.28 -15.62
N ARG A 177 -5.60 4.05 -16.67
CA ARG A 177 -4.70 3.55 -17.72
C ARG A 177 -3.27 3.46 -17.21
N ARG A 178 -2.82 4.45 -16.44
CA ARG A 178 -1.50 4.41 -15.78
C ARG A 178 -1.42 3.27 -14.78
N TRP A 179 -2.46 3.06 -13.97
CA TRP A 179 -2.49 1.95 -13.04
C TRP A 179 -2.46 0.59 -13.74
N ASN A 180 -3.19 0.44 -14.86
CA ASN A 180 -3.12 -0.78 -15.66
C ASN A 180 -1.74 -0.98 -16.29
N ALA A 181 -1.11 0.08 -16.79
CA ALA A 181 0.25 0.01 -17.34
C ALA A 181 1.26 -0.41 -16.27
N ARG A 182 1.16 0.17 -15.06
CA ARG A 182 1.98 -0.23 -13.91
C ARG A 182 1.80 -1.71 -13.56
N LEU A 183 0.56 -2.19 -13.42
CA LEU A 183 0.32 -3.60 -13.14
C LEU A 183 0.88 -4.51 -14.24
N ALA A 184 0.71 -4.14 -15.50
CA ALA A 184 1.26 -4.90 -16.63
C ALA A 184 2.80 -4.96 -16.57
N SER A 185 3.46 -3.85 -16.21
CA SER A 185 4.92 -3.81 -16.05
C SER A 185 5.40 -4.72 -14.90
N LEU A 186 4.68 -4.74 -13.77
CA LEU A 186 4.98 -5.64 -12.65
C LEU A 186 4.79 -7.12 -13.06
N GLU A 187 3.71 -7.44 -13.76
CA GLU A 187 3.46 -8.79 -14.28
C GLU A 187 4.53 -9.23 -15.28
N GLU A 188 4.95 -8.35 -16.19
CA GLU A 188 6.02 -8.61 -17.15
C GLU A 188 7.35 -8.86 -16.44
N SER A 189 7.68 -8.05 -15.43
CA SER A 189 8.89 -8.22 -14.62
C SER A 189 8.95 -9.58 -13.95
N LEU A 190 7.81 -10.09 -13.49
CA LEU A 190 7.69 -11.41 -12.86
C LEU A 190 7.60 -12.56 -13.87
N ARG A 191 7.52 -12.28 -15.18
CA ARG A 191 7.18 -13.27 -16.22
C ARG A 191 5.96 -14.10 -15.83
N ALA A 192 5.00 -13.46 -15.20
CA ALA A 192 3.82 -14.12 -14.66
C ALA A 192 2.75 -14.20 -15.74
N ASP A 193 2.22 -15.40 -15.97
CA ASP A 193 0.97 -15.58 -16.74
C ASP A 193 -0.27 -15.04 -15.97
N LEU A 194 -0.06 -14.35 -14.88
CA LEU A 194 -1.09 -13.81 -14.00
C LEU A 194 -1.47 -12.43 -14.51
N ILE A 195 -2.51 -12.32 -15.29
CA ILE A 195 -3.01 -11.04 -15.75
C ILE A 195 -4.24 -10.67 -14.95
N TRP A 196 -4.17 -9.60 -14.17
CA TRP A 196 -5.35 -9.02 -13.55
C TRP A 196 -6.21 -8.34 -14.60
N ARG A 197 -7.46 -8.77 -14.76
CA ARG A 197 -8.37 -8.28 -15.81
C ARG A 197 -9.54 -7.49 -15.28
N ALA A 198 -9.71 -7.37 -13.98
CA ALA A 198 -10.73 -6.53 -13.42
C ALA A 198 -10.38 -5.05 -13.65
N PRO A 199 -11.32 -4.21 -14.10
CA PRO A 199 -11.06 -2.80 -14.26
C PRO A 199 -10.87 -2.17 -12.87
N PHE A 200 -9.99 -1.19 -12.81
CA PHE A 200 -9.95 -0.29 -11.66
C PHE A 200 -11.27 0.48 -11.54
N THR A 201 -11.63 0.82 -10.31
CA THR A 201 -12.74 1.74 -10.07
C THR A 201 -12.37 3.08 -10.70
N ARG A 202 -13.29 3.59 -11.54
CA ARG A 202 -13.18 4.93 -12.11
C ARG A 202 -13.58 5.95 -11.06
N ASP A 203 -13.54 7.12 -11.15
CA ASP A 203 -14.16 8.15 -10.30
C ASP A 203 -13.80 8.07 -8.80
N VAL A 204 -12.72 7.35 -8.44
CA VAL A 204 -12.15 7.41 -7.09
C VAL A 204 -11.19 8.58 -7.00
N PRO A 205 -11.29 9.41 -5.95
CA PRO A 205 -10.34 10.48 -5.72
C PRO A 205 -8.95 9.92 -5.55
N CYS A 206 -7.98 10.51 -6.23
CA CYS A 206 -6.57 10.26 -5.98
C CYS A 206 -6.02 11.34 -5.05
N MET A 207 -5.10 10.95 -4.23
CA MET A 207 -4.52 11.80 -3.21
C MET A 207 -3.02 11.57 -3.11
N LEU A 208 -2.37 12.32 -2.26
CA LEU A 208 -0.97 12.13 -1.92
C LEU A 208 -0.81 10.83 -1.11
N SER A 209 -0.59 9.72 -1.79
CA SER A 209 -0.45 8.38 -1.18
C SER A 209 0.78 8.32 -0.27
N LEU A 210 0.71 7.55 0.81
CA LEU A 210 1.88 7.24 1.65
C LEU A 210 2.87 6.30 0.96
N GLY A 211 2.41 5.58 -0.05
CA GLY A 211 3.19 4.56 -0.72
C GLY A 211 3.17 3.22 0.04
N ASP A 212 4.33 2.66 0.35
CA ASP A 212 4.44 1.47 1.18
C ASP A 212 4.32 1.84 2.66
N VAL A 213 3.12 1.77 3.19
CA VAL A 213 2.84 1.96 4.62
C VAL A 213 2.63 0.61 5.30
N ARG A 214 3.28 0.41 6.44
CA ARG A 214 3.21 -0.81 7.25
C ARG A 214 2.65 -0.54 8.63
N LEU A 215 2.17 -1.56 9.31
CA LEU A 215 1.68 -1.45 10.68
C LEU A 215 2.75 -0.92 11.63
N SER A 216 4.01 -1.30 11.40
CA SER A 216 5.16 -0.77 12.13
C SER A 216 5.44 0.73 11.92
N ASP A 217 4.81 1.36 10.93
CA ASP A 217 4.90 2.80 10.75
C ASP A 217 3.93 3.57 11.65
N THR A 218 2.95 2.91 12.26
CA THR A 218 2.03 3.53 13.19
C THR A 218 2.61 3.48 14.61
N VAL A 219 2.82 4.66 15.21
CA VAL A 219 3.29 4.83 16.57
C VAL A 219 2.34 5.75 17.32
N GLY A 220 1.64 5.21 18.31
CA GLY A 220 0.58 5.95 19.02
C GLY A 220 -0.55 6.37 18.07
N GLN A 221 -0.71 7.68 17.86
CA GLN A 221 -1.72 8.29 17.00
C GLN A 221 -1.13 8.91 15.73
N THR A 222 0.11 8.58 15.39
CA THR A 222 0.80 9.12 14.22
C THR A 222 1.29 8.02 13.30
N VAL A 223 1.38 8.33 12.01
CA VAL A 223 2.02 7.47 11.02
C VAL A 223 3.37 8.05 10.60
N ARG A 224 4.41 7.23 10.63
CA ARG A 224 5.68 7.58 9.99
C ARG A 224 5.49 7.57 8.48
N ILE A 225 6.05 8.56 7.82
CA ILE A 225 6.07 8.55 6.37
C ILE A 225 7.07 7.48 5.95
N GLY A 226 6.55 6.50 5.24
CA GLY A 226 7.31 5.34 4.82
C GLY A 226 8.41 5.70 3.83
N ARG A 227 9.49 4.92 3.85
CA ARG A 227 10.48 4.92 2.79
C ARG A 227 9.90 4.21 1.57
N PRO A 228 10.20 4.67 0.34
CA PRO A 228 9.79 3.97 -0.86
C PRO A 228 10.32 2.52 -0.82
N ARG A 229 9.53 1.58 -1.28
CA ARG A 229 10.01 0.22 -1.53
C ARG A 229 10.95 0.25 -2.73
N MET A 230 11.94 -0.63 -2.73
CA MET A 230 12.79 -0.83 -3.89
C MET A 230 11.98 -1.04 -5.18
N ALA A 231 10.97 -1.91 -5.11
CA ALA A 231 10.10 -2.19 -6.25
C ALA A 231 9.28 -0.98 -6.72
N ASP A 232 8.98 -0.03 -5.84
CA ASP A 232 8.35 1.25 -6.22
C ASP A 232 9.34 2.18 -6.93
N CYS A 233 10.61 2.16 -6.55
CA CYS A 233 11.66 2.95 -7.20
C CYS A 233 12.01 2.44 -8.59
N LEU A 234 11.84 1.16 -8.86
CA LEU A 234 12.07 0.55 -10.17
C LEU A 234 10.99 0.89 -11.22
N ASN A 235 9.84 1.36 -10.79
CA ASN A 235 8.75 1.76 -11.66
C ASN A 235 8.55 3.27 -11.52
N GLU A 236 8.38 3.98 -12.64
CA GLU A 236 8.15 5.42 -12.60
C GLU A 236 7.11 5.81 -11.53
N PRO A 237 7.49 6.61 -10.54
CA PRO A 237 6.67 6.87 -9.34
C PRO A 237 5.50 7.84 -9.58
N ASN A 238 5.21 8.19 -10.80
CA ASN A 238 4.51 9.41 -11.17
C ASN A 238 3.00 9.34 -11.23
N CYS A 239 2.35 8.45 -10.47
CA CYS A 239 0.91 8.56 -10.39
C CYS A 239 0.45 8.62 -8.94
N GLU A 240 -0.50 9.51 -8.70
CA GLU A 240 -1.28 9.49 -7.49
C GLU A 240 -2.18 8.28 -7.48
N PHE A 241 -2.40 7.77 -6.31
CA PHE A 241 -3.18 6.56 -6.08
C PHE A 241 -4.40 6.87 -5.23
N PRO A 242 -5.46 6.06 -5.35
CA PRO A 242 -6.59 6.19 -4.45
C PRO A 242 -6.21 5.75 -3.03
N ALA A 243 -6.87 6.33 -2.03
CA ALA A 243 -6.67 6.04 -0.61
C ALA A 243 -6.72 4.53 -0.27
N ILE A 244 -7.52 3.78 -1.00
CA ILE A 244 -7.66 2.33 -0.84
C ILE A 244 -6.36 1.58 -1.14
N ARG A 245 -5.41 2.15 -1.88
CA ARG A 245 -4.09 1.55 -2.10
C ARG A 245 -3.26 1.53 -0.82
N ASP A 246 -3.24 2.62 -0.07
CA ASP A 246 -2.55 2.68 1.21
C ASP A 246 -3.20 1.74 2.23
N LEU A 247 -4.53 1.66 2.23
CA LEU A 247 -5.25 0.68 3.05
C LEU A 247 -4.89 -0.76 2.66
N ALA A 248 -4.76 -1.06 1.37
CA ALA A 248 -4.35 -2.38 0.90
C ALA A 248 -2.94 -2.74 1.35
N SER A 249 -2.03 -1.77 1.45
CA SER A 249 -0.69 -1.96 1.99
C SER A 249 -0.73 -2.42 3.46
N LEU A 250 -1.53 -1.75 4.30
CA LEU A 250 -1.72 -2.17 5.70
C LEU A 250 -2.39 -3.54 5.83
N VAL A 251 -3.40 -3.81 5.00
CA VAL A 251 -4.12 -5.10 4.99
C VAL A 251 -3.19 -6.24 4.55
N HIS A 252 -2.32 -5.97 3.59
CA HIS A 252 -1.32 -6.93 3.14
C HIS A 252 -0.27 -7.18 4.24
N ASP A 253 0.19 -6.13 4.91
CA ASP A 253 1.14 -6.24 6.03
C ASP A 253 0.54 -7.02 7.22
N LEU A 254 -0.74 -6.79 7.55
CA LEU A 254 -1.47 -7.62 8.49
C LEU A 254 -1.43 -9.11 8.10
N SER A 255 -1.69 -9.42 6.83
CA SER A 255 -1.67 -10.80 6.34
C SER A 255 -0.28 -11.43 6.48
N ARG A 256 0.78 -10.65 6.28
CA ARG A 256 2.17 -11.07 6.44
C ARG A 256 2.52 -11.34 7.91
N ILE A 257 2.18 -10.43 8.81
CA ILE A 257 2.44 -10.61 10.25
C ILE A 257 1.66 -11.80 10.78
N HIS A 258 0.36 -11.91 10.45
CA HIS A 258 -0.48 -13.02 10.84
C HIS A 258 0.10 -14.38 10.38
N HIS A 259 0.56 -14.45 9.12
CA HIS A 259 1.18 -15.67 8.57
C HIS A 259 2.48 -16.02 9.29
N ASN A 260 3.35 -15.03 9.52
CA ASN A 260 4.67 -15.24 10.12
C ASN A 260 4.58 -15.74 11.56
N HIS A 261 3.56 -15.32 12.31
CA HIS A 261 3.32 -15.80 13.67
C HIS A 261 2.47 -17.06 13.72
N GLY A 262 2.02 -17.59 12.59
CA GLY A 262 1.17 -18.79 12.54
C GLY A 262 -0.08 -18.65 13.41
N SER A 263 -0.67 -17.47 13.50
CA SER A 263 -1.77 -17.17 14.41
C SER A 263 -3.05 -17.93 14.02
N GLU A 264 -3.77 -18.42 15.02
CA GLU A 264 -5.09 -19.06 14.85
C GLU A 264 -6.25 -18.05 14.90
N LEU A 265 -6.00 -16.77 15.19
CA LEU A 265 -7.02 -15.74 15.19
C LEU A 265 -7.65 -15.58 13.80
N ASP A 266 -8.96 -15.29 13.76
CA ASP A 266 -9.67 -15.14 12.48
C ASP A 266 -9.19 -13.90 11.72
N ILE A 267 -8.47 -14.12 10.64
CA ILE A 267 -7.95 -13.05 9.78
C ILE A 267 -9.06 -12.16 9.20
N VAL A 268 -10.29 -12.69 9.00
CA VAL A 268 -11.42 -11.90 8.50
C VAL A 268 -11.86 -10.87 9.53
N GLU A 269 -11.93 -11.26 10.80
CA GLU A 269 -12.27 -10.33 11.89
C GLU A 269 -11.18 -9.28 12.11
N LEU A 270 -9.91 -9.67 12.01
CA LEU A 270 -8.79 -8.75 12.12
C LEU A 270 -8.78 -7.72 10.98
N ARG A 271 -9.01 -8.17 9.74
CA ARG A 271 -9.15 -7.28 8.57
C ARG A 271 -10.35 -6.34 8.73
N SER A 272 -11.47 -6.83 9.24
CA SER A 272 -12.65 -6.01 9.51
C SER A 272 -12.31 -4.87 10.47
N SER A 273 -11.64 -5.15 11.58
CA SER A 273 -11.22 -4.14 12.54
C SER A 273 -10.35 -3.04 11.92
N LEU A 274 -9.38 -3.41 11.08
CA LEU A 274 -8.52 -2.45 10.38
C LEU A 274 -9.32 -1.57 9.41
N ILE A 275 -10.19 -2.18 8.61
CA ILE A 275 -11.03 -1.48 7.61
C ILE A 275 -12.05 -0.58 8.30
N ASP A 276 -12.68 -1.05 9.38
CA ASP A 276 -13.65 -0.26 10.14
C ASP A 276 -12.99 0.92 10.85
N GLY A 277 -11.77 0.74 11.38
CA GLY A 277 -10.95 1.82 11.91
C GLY A 277 -10.70 2.90 10.84
N TRP A 278 -10.30 2.51 9.64
CA TRP A 278 -10.10 3.44 8.54
C TRP A 278 -11.40 4.17 8.16
N ARG A 279 -12.51 3.45 8.00
CA ARG A 279 -13.82 4.03 7.67
C ARG A 279 -14.32 5.02 8.71
N SER A 280 -13.90 4.88 9.97
CA SER A 280 -14.36 5.75 11.05
C SER A 280 -13.81 7.18 10.97
N THR A 281 -12.73 7.39 10.22
CA THR A 281 -12.02 8.68 10.17
C THR A 281 -11.68 9.16 8.76
N ALA A 282 -11.73 8.29 7.74
CA ALA A 282 -11.50 8.67 6.36
C ALA A 282 -12.67 9.48 5.77
N PRO A 283 -12.45 10.27 4.72
CA PRO A 283 -13.51 11.02 4.03
C PRO A 283 -14.68 10.10 3.62
N GLU A 284 -15.92 10.51 3.90
CA GLU A 284 -17.12 9.69 3.70
C GLU A 284 -17.27 9.23 2.23
N ASP A 285 -16.99 10.11 1.29
CA ASP A 285 -17.06 9.81 -0.15
C ASP A 285 -16.07 8.71 -0.58
N TRP A 286 -14.96 8.54 0.14
CA TRP A 286 -13.95 7.53 -0.16
C TRP A 286 -14.31 6.16 0.40
N CYS A 287 -15.19 6.13 1.39
CA CYS A 287 -15.68 4.91 2.05
C CYS A 287 -16.80 4.21 1.28
N SER A 288 -17.11 4.66 0.06
CA SER A 288 -18.22 4.10 -0.71
C SER A 288 -18.04 2.59 -0.94
N THR A 289 -19.15 1.87 -0.85
CA THR A 289 -19.19 0.42 -1.06
C THR A 289 -18.59 0.02 -2.41
N ASP A 290 -18.77 0.85 -3.42
CA ASP A 290 -18.29 0.60 -4.79
C ASP A 290 -16.76 0.67 -4.91
N ALA A 291 -16.09 1.47 -4.07
CA ALA A 291 -14.64 1.56 -4.05
C ALA A 291 -13.99 0.27 -3.49
N PHE A 292 -14.67 -0.42 -2.59
CA PHE A 292 -14.13 -1.59 -1.90
C PHE A 292 -14.40 -2.92 -2.60
N TYR A 293 -15.51 -3.03 -3.33
CA TYR A 293 -15.90 -4.34 -3.87
C TYR A 293 -15.01 -4.79 -5.02
N ALA A 294 -14.61 -6.05 -4.94
CA ALA A 294 -13.73 -6.72 -5.88
C ALA A 294 -14.20 -6.69 -7.34
N HIS A 295 -15.51 -6.61 -7.59
CA HIS A 295 -16.04 -6.56 -8.96
C HIS A 295 -15.65 -5.29 -9.74
N ARG A 296 -15.15 -4.27 -9.02
CA ARG A 296 -14.55 -3.06 -9.59
C ARG A 296 -13.06 -2.92 -9.31
N GLY A 297 -12.40 -4.01 -8.96
CA GLY A 297 -11.01 -4.03 -8.50
C GLY A 297 -10.91 -3.86 -6.99
N GLY A 298 -11.54 -2.84 -6.41
CA GLY A 298 -11.59 -2.62 -4.97
C GLY A 298 -10.25 -2.79 -4.26
N LEU A 299 -10.28 -3.24 -3.01
CA LEU A 299 -9.09 -3.53 -2.23
C LEU A 299 -8.22 -4.64 -2.86
N ALA A 300 -8.85 -5.65 -3.46
CA ALA A 300 -8.15 -6.85 -3.92
C ALA A 300 -7.14 -6.59 -5.05
N ILE A 301 -7.38 -5.61 -5.94
CA ILE A 301 -6.41 -5.29 -6.99
C ILE A 301 -5.14 -4.67 -6.40
N TRP A 302 -5.26 -3.90 -5.35
CA TRP A 302 -4.13 -3.28 -4.68
C TRP A 302 -3.39 -4.27 -3.78
N GLU A 303 -4.07 -5.22 -3.14
CA GLU A 303 -3.40 -6.35 -2.48
C GLU A 303 -2.62 -7.21 -3.49
N TYR A 304 -3.17 -7.42 -4.69
CA TYR A 304 -2.45 -8.10 -5.77
C TYR A 304 -1.17 -7.35 -6.16
N GLU A 305 -1.22 -6.01 -6.27
CA GLU A 305 -0.04 -5.19 -6.49
C GLU A 305 0.99 -5.40 -5.37
N GLN A 306 0.58 -5.34 -4.10
CA GLN A 306 1.49 -5.54 -2.96
C GLN A 306 2.15 -6.93 -2.98
N CYS A 307 1.41 -7.96 -3.33
CA CYS A 307 1.98 -9.31 -3.47
C CYS A 307 3.05 -9.38 -4.58
N MET A 308 2.83 -8.69 -5.70
CA MET A 308 3.83 -8.65 -6.78
C MET A 308 5.09 -7.89 -6.33
N LEU A 309 4.93 -6.77 -5.63
CA LEU A 309 6.04 -6.00 -5.08
C LEU A 309 6.88 -6.83 -4.10
N ASP A 310 6.24 -7.60 -3.20
CA ASP A 310 6.94 -8.50 -2.29
C ASP A 310 7.76 -9.56 -3.05
N VAL A 311 7.20 -10.13 -4.11
CA VAL A 311 7.92 -11.14 -4.91
C VAL A 311 9.10 -10.52 -5.66
N ILE A 312 8.94 -9.31 -6.21
CA ILE A 312 10.02 -8.58 -6.87
C ILE A 312 11.16 -8.32 -5.88
N GLU A 313 10.85 -7.83 -4.69
CA GLU A 313 11.85 -7.59 -3.65
C GLU A 313 12.54 -8.88 -3.21
N ALA A 314 11.78 -9.96 -2.98
CA ALA A 314 12.34 -11.24 -2.57
C ALA A 314 13.28 -11.85 -3.61
N VAL A 315 12.90 -11.80 -4.89
CA VAL A 315 13.76 -12.30 -5.98
C VAL A 315 15.00 -11.42 -6.12
N SER A 316 14.86 -10.12 -6.03
CA SER A 316 15.97 -9.18 -6.12
C SER A 316 16.96 -9.35 -4.97
N ASN A 317 16.48 -9.55 -3.77
CA ASN A 317 17.30 -9.80 -2.58
C ASN A 317 17.77 -11.26 -2.44
N GLN A 318 17.46 -12.11 -3.44
CA GLN A 318 17.74 -13.55 -3.40
C GLN A 318 17.23 -14.22 -2.12
N SER A 319 16.16 -13.68 -1.54
CA SER A 319 15.52 -14.22 -0.36
C SER A 319 14.55 -15.35 -0.71
N GLY A 320 14.07 -16.08 0.29
CA GLY A 320 13.07 -17.13 0.11
C GLY A 320 11.73 -16.60 -0.41
N ALA A 321 10.83 -17.52 -0.78
CA ALA A 321 9.50 -17.16 -1.26
C ALA A 321 8.76 -16.31 -0.21
N PRO A 322 8.28 -15.11 -0.56
CA PRO A 322 7.60 -14.24 0.39
C PRO A 322 6.16 -14.74 0.62
N GLU A 323 5.93 -15.41 1.72
CA GLU A 323 4.57 -15.79 2.12
C GLU A 323 3.95 -14.68 3.00
N PRO A 324 2.66 -14.41 2.92
CA PRO A 324 1.64 -15.15 2.14
C PRO A 324 1.48 -14.67 0.67
N ALA A 325 2.31 -13.75 0.17
CA ALA A 325 2.17 -13.16 -1.16
C ALA A 325 2.11 -14.23 -2.27
N VAL A 326 3.00 -15.22 -2.25
CA VAL A 326 3.02 -16.30 -3.24
C VAL A 326 1.74 -17.13 -3.19
N THR A 327 1.24 -17.44 -1.99
CA THR A 327 -0.03 -18.16 -1.82
C THR A 327 -1.20 -17.34 -2.35
N ILE A 328 -1.27 -16.04 -2.06
CA ILE A 328 -2.31 -15.14 -2.59
C ILE A 328 -2.27 -15.14 -4.12
N LEU A 329 -1.09 -14.98 -4.73
CA LEU A 329 -0.92 -14.96 -6.19
C LEU A 329 -1.43 -16.24 -6.87
N ARG A 330 -1.24 -17.42 -6.25
CA ARG A 330 -1.78 -18.70 -6.77
C ARG A 330 -3.31 -18.72 -6.82
N HIS A 331 -3.98 -17.99 -5.92
CA HIS A 331 -5.44 -17.95 -5.84
C HIS A 331 -6.07 -16.88 -6.75
N VAL A 332 -5.30 -15.93 -7.26
CA VAL A 332 -5.80 -14.81 -8.08
C VAL A 332 -6.58 -15.26 -9.30
N ARG A 333 -6.17 -16.33 -9.99
CA ARG A 333 -6.92 -16.86 -11.16
C ARG A 333 -8.33 -17.33 -10.78
N GLY A 334 -8.46 -18.07 -9.69
CA GLY A 334 -9.75 -18.53 -9.16
C GLY A 334 -10.64 -17.36 -8.76
N PHE A 335 -10.07 -16.40 -8.05
CA PHE A 335 -10.71 -15.18 -7.64
C PHE A 335 -11.23 -14.37 -8.84
N GLN A 336 -10.43 -14.18 -9.88
CA GLN A 336 -10.85 -13.50 -11.10
C GLN A 336 -11.99 -14.24 -11.82
N LYS A 337 -11.92 -15.57 -11.90
CA LYS A 337 -12.99 -16.37 -12.50
C LYS A 337 -14.33 -16.17 -11.75
N ARG A 338 -14.27 -16.16 -10.42
CA ARG A 338 -15.46 -15.87 -9.59
C ARG A 338 -15.98 -14.46 -9.83
N MET A 339 -15.13 -13.45 -9.90
CA MET A 339 -15.55 -12.08 -10.22
C MET A 339 -16.18 -11.97 -11.60
N PHE A 340 -15.64 -12.67 -12.60
CA PHE A 340 -16.23 -12.70 -13.95
C PHE A 340 -17.63 -13.31 -13.92
N ASN A 341 -17.82 -14.42 -13.24
CA ASN A 341 -19.14 -15.05 -13.09
C ASN A 341 -20.12 -14.12 -12.38
N ASN A 342 -19.69 -13.42 -11.36
CA ASN A 342 -20.53 -12.44 -10.66
C ASN A 342 -20.97 -11.30 -11.58
N ARG A 343 -20.10 -10.78 -12.44
CA ARG A 343 -20.45 -9.75 -13.43
C ARG A 343 -21.47 -10.25 -14.44
N THR A 344 -21.41 -11.51 -14.83
CA THR A 344 -22.40 -12.13 -15.70
C THR A 344 -23.78 -12.10 -15.06
N LEU A 345 -23.87 -12.38 -13.75
CA LEU A 345 -25.15 -12.26 -13.03
C LEU A 345 -25.68 -10.82 -13.01
N GLY A 346 -24.80 -9.83 -12.81
CA GLY A 346 -25.17 -8.41 -12.92
C GLY A 346 -25.70 -8.04 -14.31
N ALA A 347 -25.03 -8.51 -15.37
CA ALA A 347 -25.47 -8.30 -16.74
C ALA A 347 -26.84 -8.99 -17.04
N LEU A 348 -27.03 -10.22 -16.56
CA LEU A 348 -28.30 -10.95 -16.66
C LEU A 348 -29.42 -10.22 -15.91
N SER A 349 -29.15 -9.63 -14.76
CA SER A 349 -30.11 -8.80 -14.02
C SER A 349 -30.57 -7.61 -14.86
N ILE A 350 -29.64 -6.86 -15.45
CA ILE A 350 -29.96 -5.70 -16.30
C ILE A 350 -30.77 -6.14 -17.56
N MET A 351 -30.34 -7.23 -18.18
CA MET A 351 -31.07 -7.78 -19.34
C MET A 351 -32.51 -8.19 -18.99
N ALA A 352 -32.66 -8.89 -17.86
CA ALA A 352 -34.01 -9.29 -17.42
C ALA A 352 -34.88 -8.07 -17.11
N ALA A 353 -34.36 -7.03 -16.45
CA ALA A 353 -35.06 -5.78 -16.23
C ALA A 353 -35.50 -5.12 -17.56
N PHE A 354 -34.57 -5.05 -18.52
CA PHE A 354 -34.85 -4.48 -19.85
C PHE A 354 -35.97 -5.24 -20.57
N PHE A 355 -35.94 -6.57 -20.58
CA PHE A 355 -37.02 -7.36 -21.18
C PHE A 355 -38.35 -7.21 -20.43
N GLY A 356 -38.33 -7.10 -19.11
CA GLY A 356 -39.50 -6.81 -18.31
C GLY A 356 -40.17 -5.47 -18.71
N ILE A 357 -39.35 -4.40 -18.75
CA ILE A 357 -39.79 -3.05 -19.13
C ILE A 357 -40.30 -3.06 -20.59
N SER A 358 -39.55 -3.64 -21.51
CA SER A 358 -39.94 -3.70 -22.94
C SER A 358 -41.27 -4.46 -23.15
N SER A 359 -41.48 -5.54 -22.39
CA SER A 359 -42.72 -6.31 -22.46
C SER A 359 -43.91 -5.48 -21.98
N VAL A 360 -43.77 -4.71 -20.91
CA VAL A 360 -44.85 -3.81 -20.43
C VAL A 360 -45.15 -2.72 -21.45
N ILE A 361 -44.13 -2.10 -22.05
CA ILE A 361 -44.34 -1.03 -23.04
C ILE A 361 -45.04 -1.55 -24.32
N ASN A 362 -44.65 -2.71 -24.80
CA ASN A 362 -45.20 -3.29 -26.02
C ASN A 362 -46.64 -3.79 -25.86
N GLN A 363 -47.10 -4.04 -24.65
CA GLN A 363 -48.43 -4.57 -24.31
C GLN A 363 -49.34 -3.53 -23.65
N PHE A 364 -49.00 -2.25 -23.74
CA PHE A 364 -49.77 -1.21 -23.05
C PHE A 364 -51.09 -0.83 -23.78
N PRO A 365 -52.24 -0.79 -23.05
CA PRO A 365 -52.47 -1.19 -21.66
C PRO A 365 -52.49 -2.71 -21.50
N PRO A 366 -51.70 -3.28 -20.58
CA PRO A 366 -51.60 -4.73 -20.41
C PRO A 366 -52.86 -5.32 -19.79
N SER A 367 -53.31 -6.48 -20.30
CA SER A 367 -54.26 -7.32 -19.58
C SER A 367 -53.62 -8.08 -18.45
N ILE A 368 -54.42 -8.58 -17.50
CA ILE A 368 -53.88 -9.31 -16.32
C ILE A 368 -53.05 -10.55 -16.74
N ASP A 369 -53.47 -11.24 -17.77
CA ASP A 369 -52.80 -12.44 -18.29
C ASP A 369 -51.47 -12.10 -18.96
N GLU A 370 -51.33 -10.91 -19.54
CA GLU A 370 -50.10 -10.42 -20.19
C GLU A 370 -49.06 -9.90 -19.19
N LEU A 371 -49.46 -9.61 -17.96
CA LEU A 371 -48.52 -9.19 -16.89
C LEU A 371 -47.64 -10.32 -16.36
N ALA A 372 -47.99 -11.57 -16.60
CA ALA A 372 -47.23 -12.70 -16.06
C ALA A 372 -45.77 -12.72 -16.53
N MET A 373 -45.50 -12.46 -17.82
CA MET A 373 -44.13 -12.44 -18.37
C MET A 373 -43.28 -11.27 -17.85
N PRO A 374 -43.76 -10.00 -17.85
CA PRO A 374 -43.05 -8.90 -17.22
C PRO A 374 -42.69 -9.17 -15.74
N ILE A 375 -43.63 -9.69 -14.96
CA ILE A 375 -43.42 -10.02 -13.56
C ILE A 375 -42.30 -11.08 -13.40
N LEU A 376 -42.32 -12.13 -14.23
CA LEU A 376 -41.28 -13.16 -14.22
C LEU A 376 -39.90 -12.55 -14.51
N PHE A 377 -39.79 -11.65 -15.49
CA PHE A 377 -38.54 -10.97 -15.82
C PHE A 377 -38.06 -10.07 -14.66
N PHE A 378 -38.95 -9.36 -13.97
CA PHE A 378 -38.57 -8.56 -12.79
C PHE A 378 -38.15 -9.43 -11.63
N ILE A 379 -38.80 -10.54 -11.36
CA ILE A 379 -38.41 -11.50 -10.34
C ILE A 379 -37.02 -12.07 -10.67
N ALA A 380 -36.79 -12.46 -11.91
CA ALA A 380 -35.49 -12.94 -12.37
C ALA A 380 -34.40 -11.86 -12.22
N SER A 381 -34.71 -10.61 -12.61
CA SER A 381 -33.81 -9.48 -12.45
C SER A 381 -33.41 -9.28 -10.99
N VAL A 382 -34.39 -9.24 -10.07
CA VAL A 382 -34.12 -9.11 -8.63
C VAL A 382 -33.32 -10.31 -8.12
N GLY A 383 -33.67 -11.54 -8.53
CA GLY A 383 -32.94 -12.74 -8.16
C GLY A 383 -31.48 -12.71 -8.59
N PHE A 384 -31.20 -12.35 -9.84
CA PHE A 384 -29.83 -12.20 -10.35
C PHE A 384 -29.07 -11.06 -9.63
N PHE A 385 -29.72 -9.94 -9.33
CA PHE A 385 -29.12 -8.83 -8.63
C PHE A 385 -28.74 -9.22 -7.17
N LEU A 386 -29.62 -9.88 -6.46
CA LEU A 386 -29.34 -10.36 -5.11
C LEU A 386 -28.21 -11.41 -5.10
N SER A 387 -28.22 -12.32 -6.09
CA SER A 387 -27.14 -13.29 -6.26
C SER A 387 -25.81 -12.60 -6.56
N TYR A 388 -25.80 -11.59 -7.43
CA TYR A 388 -24.63 -10.77 -7.73
C TYR A 388 -24.05 -10.13 -6.47
N ARG A 389 -24.89 -9.52 -5.62
CA ARG A 389 -24.44 -8.92 -4.36
C ARG A 389 -23.92 -9.94 -3.36
N SER A 390 -24.64 -11.04 -3.17
CA SER A 390 -24.29 -12.05 -2.15
C SER A 390 -23.03 -12.85 -2.50
N LEU A 391 -22.73 -13.01 -3.79
CA LEU A 391 -21.57 -13.74 -4.26
C LEU A 391 -20.32 -12.86 -4.43
N SER A 392 -20.46 -11.53 -4.39
CA SER A 392 -19.31 -10.63 -4.43
C SER A 392 -18.57 -10.72 -3.10
N PRO A 393 -17.28 -11.09 -3.10
CA PRO A 393 -16.54 -11.20 -1.86
C PRO A 393 -16.39 -9.82 -1.21
N PRO A 394 -16.70 -9.69 0.10
CA PRO A 394 -16.51 -8.44 0.81
C PRO A 394 -15.00 -8.15 1.00
N PRO A 395 -14.63 -6.89 1.19
CA PRO A 395 -13.21 -6.49 1.32
C PRO A 395 -12.51 -7.10 2.54
N GLU A 396 -13.25 -7.44 3.57
CA GLU A 396 -12.75 -8.09 4.79
C GLU A 396 -12.26 -9.52 4.53
N ARG A 397 -12.75 -10.15 3.45
CA ARG A 397 -12.37 -11.52 3.13
C ARG A 397 -11.11 -11.56 2.25
N PRO A 398 -10.03 -12.23 2.69
CA PRO A 398 -8.84 -12.41 1.88
C PRO A 398 -9.12 -13.09 0.52
N ILE A 399 -8.29 -12.81 -0.46
CA ILE A 399 -8.36 -13.47 -1.79
C ILE A 399 -8.34 -15.00 -1.64
N THR A 400 -7.51 -15.51 -0.73
CA THR A 400 -7.38 -16.96 -0.44
C THR A 400 -8.66 -17.60 0.08
N HIS A 401 -9.50 -16.86 0.80
CA HIS A 401 -10.77 -17.34 1.35
C HIS A 401 -11.96 -17.12 0.39
N SER A 402 -11.69 -16.54 -0.75
CA SER A 402 -12.72 -16.16 -1.74
C SER A 402 -12.80 -17.12 -2.93
N VAL A 403 -11.99 -18.18 -2.93
CA VAL A 403 -11.89 -19.18 -4.02
C VAL A 403 -12.49 -20.50 -3.59
#